data_ebc8f0676f7d5568c4af7ea489c27981
#
_entry.id   ebc8f0676f7d5568c4af7ea489c27981
#
_cell.length_a   1.000
_cell.length_b   1.000
_cell.length_c   1.000
_cell.angle_alpha   90.00
_cell.angle_beta   90.00
_cell.angle_gamma   90.00
#
_symmetry.space_group_name_H-M   'P 1'
#
loop_
_entity.id
_entity.type
_entity.pdbx_description
1 polymer ?
#
loop_
_entity_poly.entity_id
_entity_poly.type
_entity_poly.pdbx_seq_one_letter_code
_entity_poly.pdbx_strand_id
1 'polypeptide(L)'
;MPFYFIRTRSFYINRIKAKQMKVFAQFIDIDSFISIRKNTILQFGDSWKTIGAVWLINPGSSAPCNVYISDDELTMLNSIDNKEHWQVASIDPTMRFLEKILNGNYIGENRELNGVIRLFNLYNLREPNLSKALNTIALHPDIHNLITIEEDIASVSDIDNVYLGWGKDGMNSGRKYSERIFSQLSDRQKAYCNKDFMKNAFYHPMFVNRGIRFNSTKEWLRKYFDATK
;
A
#
# COMPACT_ATOMS: atom_id res chain seq x y z
N MET A 1 56.50 28.97 -25.48
CA MET A 1 55.33 28.06 -25.48
C MET A 1 54.59 28.20 -24.16
N PRO A 2 53.39 28.75 -24.12
CA PRO A 2 52.64 28.84 -22.88
C PRO A 2 51.78 27.58 -22.67
N PHE A 3 51.90 27.01 -21.49
CA PHE A 3 51.06 25.87 -21.02
C PHE A 3 49.69 26.40 -20.65
N TYR A 4 48.66 25.94 -21.34
CA TYR A 4 47.27 26.14 -20.97
C TYR A 4 46.87 25.10 -19.91
N PHE A 5 46.57 25.55 -18.68
CA PHE A 5 45.92 24.75 -17.64
C PHE A 5 44.43 24.68 -17.93
N ILE A 6 43.94 23.50 -18.36
CA ILE A 6 42.55 23.23 -18.46
C ILE A 6 42.06 22.87 -17.05
N ARG A 7 41.33 23.82 -16.41
CA ARG A 7 40.56 23.55 -15.18
C ARG A 7 39.32 22.74 -15.54
N THR A 8 39.36 21.44 -15.33
CA THR A 8 38.16 20.60 -15.33
C THR A 8 37.32 20.95 -14.09
N ARG A 9 36.23 21.69 -14.28
CA ARG A 9 35.18 21.86 -13.28
C ARG A 9 34.49 20.51 -13.11
N SER A 10 34.78 19.79 -12.04
CA SER A 10 34.01 18.65 -11.58
C SER A 10 32.63 19.16 -11.11
N PHE A 11 31.63 18.96 -11.94
CA PHE A 11 30.24 19.13 -11.51
C PHE A 11 29.89 17.97 -10.57
N TYR A 12 30.01 18.20 -9.26
CA TYR A 12 29.37 17.37 -8.27
C TYR A 12 27.83 17.51 -8.46
N ILE A 13 27.25 16.64 -9.25
CA ILE A 13 25.81 16.45 -9.24
C ILE A 13 25.49 15.79 -7.90
N ASN A 14 25.08 16.57 -6.91
CA ASN A 14 24.37 16.07 -5.73
C ASN A 14 23.10 15.40 -6.22
N ARG A 15 23.17 14.13 -6.59
CA ARG A 15 21.99 13.27 -6.67
C ARG A 15 21.43 13.20 -5.25
N ILE A 16 20.43 14.02 -4.97
CA ILE A 16 19.56 13.82 -3.82
C ILE A 16 19.06 12.38 -3.99
N LYS A 17 19.59 11.44 -3.20
CA LYS A 17 19.07 10.09 -3.15
C LYS A 17 17.63 10.24 -2.70
N ALA A 18 16.67 9.99 -3.61
CA ALA A 18 15.28 9.90 -3.22
C ALA A 18 15.24 8.95 -2.01
N LYS A 19 14.71 9.41 -0.89
CA LYS A 19 14.64 8.59 0.32
C LYS A 19 13.83 7.36 -0.02
N GLN A 20 14.42 6.20 0.21
CA GLN A 20 13.79 4.91 -0.08
C GLN A 20 12.58 4.75 0.85
N MET A 21 11.45 4.26 0.32
CA MET A 21 10.28 3.86 1.09
C MET A 21 10.69 2.96 2.26
N LYS A 22 10.23 3.26 3.47
CA LYS A 22 10.31 2.36 4.63
C LYS A 22 8.97 1.69 4.84
N VAL A 23 8.99 0.46 5.32
CA VAL A 23 7.77 -0.32 5.59
C VAL A 23 7.78 -0.80 7.02
N PHE A 24 6.68 -0.54 7.72
CA PHE A 24 6.43 -1.02 9.08
C PHE A 24 5.15 -1.83 9.09
N ALA A 25 5.10 -2.89 9.86
CA ALA A 25 3.90 -3.71 10.00
C ALA A 25 3.91 -4.45 11.33
N GLN A 26 2.75 -4.98 11.70
CA GLN A 26 2.61 -5.92 12.80
C GLN A 26 2.54 -7.33 12.24
N PHE A 27 3.35 -8.21 12.81
CA PHE A 27 3.34 -9.63 12.49
C PHE A 27 2.88 -10.41 13.73
N ILE A 28 1.95 -11.34 13.54
CA ILE A 28 1.39 -12.19 14.58
C ILE A 28 1.51 -13.62 14.07
N ASP A 29 2.35 -14.41 14.71
CA ASP A 29 2.45 -15.83 14.43
C ASP A 29 1.38 -16.56 15.25
N ILE A 30 0.47 -17.23 14.56
CA ILE A 30 -0.58 -18.06 15.19
C ILE A 30 0.01 -19.41 15.54
N ASP A 31 0.78 -19.97 14.61
CA ASP A 31 1.56 -21.20 14.81
C ASP A 31 2.80 -21.17 13.90
N SER A 32 3.51 -22.31 13.78
CA SER A 32 4.73 -22.42 12.96
C SER A 32 4.48 -22.23 11.44
N PHE A 33 3.23 -22.27 10.97
CA PHE A 33 2.86 -22.23 9.55
C PHE A 33 1.97 -21.04 9.19
N ILE A 34 1.30 -20.46 10.18
CA ILE A 34 0.30 -19.42 9.99
C ILE A 34 0.79 -18.11 10.60
N SER A 35 1.10 -17.14 9.77
CA SER A 35 1.49 -15.79 10.17
C SER A 35 0.52 -14.76 9.57
N ILE A 36 0.20 -13.76 10.37
CA ILE A 36 -0.65 -12.64 10.00
C ILE A 36 0.20 -11.38 9.89
N ARG A 37 -0.07 -10.56 8.88
CA ARG A 37 0.46 -9.21 8.76
C ARG A 37 -0.69 -8.21 8.68
N LYS A 38 -0.71 -7.26 9.58
CA LYS A 38 -1.71 -6.18 9.62
C LYS A 38 -1.07 -4.82 9.94
N ASN A 39 -1.88 -3.76 9.91
CA ASN A 39 -1.47 -2.41 10.24
C ASN A 39 -0.19 -1.99 9.49
N THR A 40 -0.14 -2.23 8.18
CA THR A 40 1.05 -1.94 7.40
C THR A 40 1.11 -0.46 7.05
N ILE A 41 2.26 0.16 7.28
CA ILE A 41 2.56 1.57 6.98
C ILE A 41 3.69 1.64 5.96
N LEU A 42 3.44 2.32 4.84
CA LEU A 42 4.44 2.69 3.85
C LEU A 42 4.82 4.15 4.10
N GLN A 43 6.03 4.41 4.60
CA GLN A 43 6.54 5.74 4.89
C GLN A 43 7.42 6.22 3.74
N PHE A 44 7.13 7.41 3.21
CA PHE A 44 7.84 8.09 2.14
C PHE A 44 8.41 9.43 2.65
N GLY A 45 9.63 9.75 2.26
CA GLY A 45 10.27 11.01 2.68
C GLY A 45 10.49 11.07 4.20
N ASP A 46 10.26 12.25 4.81
CA ASP A 46 10.47 12.51 6.25
C ASP A 46 9.18 12.76 7.01
N SER A 47 8.07 13.00 6.31
CA SER A 47 6.78 13.30 6.94
C SER A 47 6.11 12.02 7.45
N TRP A 48 5.46 12.14 8.62
CA TRP A 48 4.62 11.11 9.19
C TRP A 48 3.11 11.41 9.05
N LYS A 49 2.78 12.49 8.32
CA LYS A 49 1.39 12.80 8.01
C LYS A 49 0.80 11.71 7.12
N THR A 50 -0.36 11.18 7.47
CA THR A 50 -1.09 10.26 6.60
C THR A 50 -1.56 10.98 5.34
N ILE A 51 -1.15 10.49 4.18
CA ILE A 51 -1.45 11.05 2.85
C ILE A 51 -2.37 10.17 2.02
N GLY A 52 -2.71 8.98 2.51
CA GLY A 52 -3.63 8.09 1.83
C GLY A 52 -3.76 6.73 2.50
N ALA A 53 -4.66 5.93 1.97
CA ALA A 53 -4.85 4.54 2.35
C ALA A 53 -4.99 3.64 1.10
N VAL A 54 -4.71 2.37 1.29
CA VAL A 54 -4.79 1.35 0.23
C VAL A 54 -5.43 0.10 0.78
N TRP A 55 -6.37 -0.49 0.04
CA TRP A 55 -6.87 -1.84 0.30
C TRP A 55 -6.47 -2.80 -0.80
N LEU A 56 -5.80 -3.89 -0.41
CA LEU A 56 -5.46 -5.01 -1.27
C LEU A 56 -6.19 -6.28 -0.84
N ILE A 57 -5.87 -7.42 -1.44
CA ILE A 57 -6.55 -8.67 -1.11
C ILE A 57 -5.89 -9.39 0.07
N ASN A 58 -4.57 -9.55 0.05
CA ASN A 58 -3.79 -10.24 1.09
C ASN A 58 -2.35 -9.71 1.17
N PRO A 59 -1.66 -9.90 2.30
CA PRO A 59 -0.35 -9.32 2.56
C PRO A 59 0.81 -9.72 1.64
N GLY A 60 0.69 -10.82 0.90
CA GLY A 60 1.75 -11.28 0.01
C GLY A 60 2.98 -11.82 0.74
N SER A 61 4.19 -11.55 0.22
CA SER A 61 5.46 -12.14 0.67
C SER A 61 6.29 -11.28 1.62
N SER A 62 5.88 -10.04 1.88
CA SER A 62 6.62 -9.16 2.82
C SER A 62 6.76 -9.81 4.19
N ALA A 63 7.96 -9.76 4.75
CA ALA A 63 8.35 -10.44 5.98
C ALA A 63 9.01 -9.46 6.96
N PRO A 64 9.02 -9.76 8.25
CA PRO A 64 9.78 -8.96 9.20
C PRO A 64 11.27 -8.97 8.86
N CYS A 65 11.91 -7.82 9.06
CA CYS A 65 13.34 -7.63 8.93
C CYS A 65 13.96 -7.52 10.31
N ASN A 66 15.15 -8.08 10.50
CA ASN A 66 15.90 -7.88 11.73
C ASN A 66 16.58 -6.48 11.73
N VAL A 67 15.75 -5.45 11.76
CA VAL A 67 16.16 -4.03 11.77
C VAL A 67 15.47 -3.36 12.95
N TYR A 68 16.23 -2.61 13.73
CA TYR A 68 15.73 -1.86 14.88
C TYR A 68 14.86 -0.68 14.42
N ILE A 69 13.74 -0.45 15.09
CA ILE A 69 12.91 0.76 14.98
C ILE A 69 13.40 1.73 16.05
N SER A 70 13.78 2.95 15.67
CA SER A 70 14.18 3.97 16.63
C SER A 70 13.00 4.41 17.52
N ASP A 71 13.30 4.96 18.70
CA ASP A 71 12.27 5.45 19.62
C ASP A 71 11.41 6.57 19.00
N ASP A 72 12.02 7.41 18.16
CA ASP A 72 11.29 8.44 17.41
C ASP A 72 10.31 7.81 16.41
N GLU A 73 10.76 6.83 15.61
CA GLU A 73 9.90 6.12 14.68
C GLU A 73 8.77 5.37 15.41
N LEU A 74 9.06 4.74 16.55
CA LEU A 74 8.05 4.05 17.34
C LEU A 74 7.01 5.02 17.90
N THR A 75 7.44 6.18 18.38
CA THR A 75 6.54 7.25 18.83
C THR A 75 5.62 7.71 17.70
N MET A 76 6.16 7.91 16.50
CA MET A 76 5.37 8.31 15.33
C MET A 76 4.40 7.20 14.88
N LEU A 77 4.82 5.94 14.86
CA LEU A 77 3.97 4.80 14.54
C LEU A 77 2.78 4.71 15.51
N ASN A 78 3.04 4.85 16.81
CA ASN A 78 2.00 4.82 17.85
C ASN A 78 1.06 6.03 17.78
N SER A 79 1.48 7.16 17.21
CA SER A 79 0.60 8.30 16.96
C SER A 79 -0.38 8.08 15.81
N ILE A 80 -0.03 7.23 14.83
CA ILE A 80 -0.89 6.86 13.69
C ILE A 80 -1.86 5.75 14.10
N ASP A 81 -1.35 4.75 14.78
CA ASP A 81 -2.13 3.60 15.27
C ASP A 81 -1.46 3.09 16.55
N ASN A 82 -2.09 3.38 17.71
CA ASN A 82 -1.55 2.99 19.02
C ASN A 82 -1.62 1.47 19.21
N LYS A 83 -0.72 0.76 18.57
CA LYS A 83 -0.59 -0.69 18.60
C LYS A 83 0.82 -1.09 19.05
N GLU A 84 0.91 -2.25 19.65
CA GLU A 84 2.18 -2.83 20.07
C GLU A 84 2.81 -3.68 18.95
N HIS A 85 4.10 -4.03 19.12
CA HIS A 85 4.82 -4.99 18.27
C HIS A 85 5.04 -4.59 16.81
N TRP A 86 5.33 -3.31 16.57
CA TRP A 86 5.80 -2.85 15.26
C TRP A 86 7.13 -3.48 14.88
N GLN A 87 7.26 -3.87 13.61
CA GLN A 87 8.49 -4.38 13.03
C GLN A 87 8.75 -3.73 11.68
N VAL A 88 10.01 -3.53 11.34
CA VAL A 88 10.39 -3.18 9.96
C VAL A 88 10.08 -4.37 9.07
N ALA A 89 9.42 -4.10 7.94
CA ALA A 89 9.05 -5.13 6.99
C ALA A 89 9.81 -4.98 5.66
N SER A 90 10.04 -6.11 5.00
CA SER A 90 10.65 -6.11 3.66
C SER A 90 9.69 -5.53 2.62
N ILE A 91 10.24 -4.74 1.69
CA ILE A 91 9.48 -4.18 0.57
C ILE A 91 9.25 -5.29 -0.46
N ASP A 92 8.00 -5.62 -0.71
CA ASP A 92 7.63 -6.57 -1.76
C ASP A 92 7.38 -5.87 -3.12
N PRO A 93 7.29 -6.62 -4.23
CA PRO A 93 7.03 -6.04 -5.55
C PRO A 93 5.72 -5.24 -5.64
N THR A 94 4.68 -5.65 -4.91
CA THR A 94 3.38 -4.96 -4.91
C THR A 94 3.50 -3.55 -4.34
N MET A 95 4.27 -3.37 -3.28
CA MET A 95 4.54 -2.06 -2.66
C MET A 95 5.29 -1.12 -3.62
N ARG A 96 6.25 -1.65 -4.40
CA ARG A 96 6.95 -0.87 -5.43
C ARG A 96 6.03 -0.46 -6.58
N PHE A 97 5.06 -1.29 -6.95
CA PHE A 97 4.06 -0.92 -7.94
C PHE A 97 3.06 0.10 -7.38
N LEU A 98 2.71 -0.01 -6.10
CA LEU A 98 1.91 1.00 -5.41
C LEU A 98 2.58 2.37 -5.42
N GLU A 99 3.86 2.46 -5.09
CA GLU A 99 4.62 3.71 -5.17
C GLU A 99 4.47 4.36 -6.56
N LYS A 100 4.59 3.58 -7.65
CA LYS A 100 4.42 4.08 -9.02
C LYS A 100 2.98 4.51 -9.36
N ILE A 101 1.99 3.90 -8.73
CA ILE A 101 0.59 4.31 -8.85
C ILE A 101 0.38 5.64 -8.13
N LEU A 102 0.80 5.70 -6.87
CA LEU A 102 0.56 6.83 -5.97
C LEU A 102 1.27 8.11 -6.45
N ASN A 103 2.48 7.99 -7.01
CA ASN A 103 3.22 9.13 -7.56
C ASN A 103 2.83 9.49 -9.01
N GLY A 104 1.97 8.70 -9.67
CA GLY A 104 1.51 8.94 -11.03
C GLY A 104 2.49 8.51 -12.12
N ASN A 105 3.56 7.79 -11.81
CA ASN A 105 4.59 7.40 -12.77
C ASN A 105 4.02 6.68 -14.01
N TYR A 106 3.02 5.82 -13.82
CA TYR A 106 2.39 5.08 -14.93
C TYR A 106 1.61 5.94 -15.93
N ILE A 107 1.30 7.18 -15.59
CA ILE A 107 0.58 8.13 -16.45
C ILE A 107 1.43 9.33 -16.85
N GLY A 108 2.75 9.26 -16.59
CA GLY A 108 3.71 10.30 -16.95
C GLY A 108 3.84 11.45 -15.95
N GLU A 109 3.23 11.30 -14.78
CA GLU A 109 3.39 12.21 -13.65
C GLU A 109 4.54 11.72 -12.73
N ASN A 110 5.07 12.59 -11.88
CA ASN A 110 6.11 12.24 -10.90
C ASN A 110 5.91 13.08 -9.63
N ARG A 111 4.75 12.93 -8.99
CA ARG A 111 4.50 13.58 -7.70
C ARG A 111 5.43 13.01 -6.64
N GLU A 112 6.12 13.87 -5.91
CA GLU A 112 6.89 13.46 -4.75
C GLU A 112 5.94 13.00 -3.63
N LEU A 113 6.19 11.79 -3.11
CA LEU A 113 5.47 11.27 -1.96
C LEU A 113 6.24 11.64 -0.70
N ASN A 114 5.59 12.37 0.21
CA ASN A 114 6.16 12.74 1.50
C ASN A 114 5.10 12.61 2.59
N GLY A 115 5.09 11.48 3.27
CA GLY A 115 4.10 11.09 4.25
C GLY A 115 3.94 9.59 4.35
N VAL A 116 2.89 9.14 5.01
CA VAL A 116 2.59 7.73 5.19
C VAL A 116 1.33 7.32 4.45
N ILE A 117 1.36 6.11 3.89
CA ILE A 117 0.22 5.40 3.32
C ILE A 117 -0.13 4.24 4.25
N ARG A 118 -1.38 4.14 4.66
CA ARG A 118 -1.89 2.98 5.41
C ARG A 118 -2.32 1.89 4.44
N LEU A 119 -1.75 0.69 4.58
CA LEU A 119 -2.05 -0.44 3.72
C LEU A 119 -2.82 -1.50 4.48
N PHE A 120 -4.02 -1.79 4.02
CA PHE A 120 -4.93 -2.80 4.55
C PHE A 120 -5.13 -3.94 3.56
N ASN A 121 -5.65 -5.05 4.04
CA ASN A 121 -5.96 -6.21 3.23
C ASN A 121 -7.36 -6.75 3.57
N LEU A 122 -8.03 -7.36 2.60
CA LEU A 122 -9.29 -8.08 2.87
C LEU A 122 -9.05 -9.29 3.78
N TYR A 123 -7.88 -9.90 3.65
CA TYR A 123 -7.41 -11.00 4.49
C TYR A 123 -6.02 -10.65 5.01
N ASN A 124 -5.80 -10.77 6.30
CA ASN A 124 -4.52 -10.45 6.92
C ASN A 124 -3.52 -11.62 6.92
N LEU A 125 -3.90 -12.79 6.40
CA LEU A 125 -3.04 -13.96 6.32
C LEU A 125 -1.87 -13.71 5.35
N ARG A 126 -0.65 -13.89 5.84
CA ARG A 126 0.60 -13.73 5.09
C ARG A 126 0.89 -14.99 4.27
N GLU A 127 0.37 -15.05 3.06
CA GLU A 127 0.59 -16.12 2.09
C GLU A 127 0.62 -15.50 0.68
N PRO A 128 1.73 -15.65 -0.06
CA PRO A 128 1.84 -15.10 -1.43
C PRO A 128 0.87 -15.72 -2.43
N ASN A 129 0.49 -16.98 -2.21
CA ASN A 129 -0.46 -17.69 -3.04
C ASN A 129 -1.88 -17.52 -2.51
N LEU A 130 -2.71 -16.74 -3.24
CA LEU A 130 -4.07 -16.44 -2.82
C LEU A 130 -4.93 -17.70 -2.60
N SER A 131 -4.81 -18.72 -3.47
CA SER A 131 -5.60 -19.96 -3.31
C SER A 131 -5.23 -20.70 -2.03
N LYS A 132 -3.94 -20.73 -1.68
CA LYS A 132 -3.50 -21.29 -0.40
C LYS A 132 -4.02 -20.44 0.78
N ALA A 133 -3.94 -19.10 0.68
CA ALA A 133 -4.46 -18.21 1.71
C ALA A 133 -5.95 -18.48 1.98
N LEU A 134 -6.77 -18.56 0.94
CA LEU A 134 -8.20 -18.83 1.06
C LEU A 134 -8.49 -20.21 1.65
N ASN A 135 -7.74 -21.24 1.24
CA ASN A 135 -7.88 -22.58 1.81
C ASN A 135 -7.51 -22.62 3.30
N THR A 136 -6.42 -21.95 3.67
CA THR A 136 -6.01 -21.85 5.09
C THR A 136 -7.07 -21.15 5.92
N ILE A 137 -7.62 -20.03 5.44
CA ILE A 137 -8.70 -19.31 6.13
C ILE A 137 -9.95 -20.20 6.30
N ALA A 138 -10.29 -21.00 5.28
CA ALA A 138 -11.45 -21.89 5.35
C ALA A 138 -11.25 -23.03 6.39
N LEU A 139 -10.02 -23.51 6.56
CA LEU A 139 -9.68 -24.57 7.53
C LEU A 139 -9.50 -24.05 8.97
N HIS A 140 -9.25 -22.76 9.14
CA HIS A 140 -9.00 -22.11 10.43
C HIS A 140 -9.97 -20.95 10.66
N PRO A 141 -11.24 -21.23 11.03
CA PRO A 141 -12.25 -20.18 11.17
C PRO A 141 -11.90 -19.13 12.24
N ASP A 142 -11.06 -19.46 13.21
CA ASP A 142 -10.59 -18.53 14.26
C ASP A 142 -9.75 -17.37 13.68
N ILE A 143 -9.13 -17.57 12.50
CA ILE A 143 -8.41 -16.50 11.78
C ILE A 143 -9.39 -15.41 11.32
N HIS A 144 -10.66 -15.73 11.10
CA HIS A 144 -11.68 -14.73 10.78
C HIS A 144 -11.84 -13.68 11.87
N ASN A 145 -11.61 -14.02 13.14
CA ASN A 145 -11.69 -13.08 14.26
C ASN A 145 -10.56 -12.03 14.22
N LEU A 146 -9.53 -12.24 13.38
CA LEU A 146 -8.44 -11.30 13.18
C LEU A 146 -8.65 -10.38 11.97
N ILE A 147 -9.80 -10.46 11.30
CA ILE A 147 -10.21 -9.55 10.24
C ILE A 147 -10.84 -8.32 10.90
N THR A 148 -10.11 -7.21 10.87
CA THR A 148 -10.47 -5.96 11.58
C THR A 148 -11.06 -4.91 10.63
N ILE A 149 -11.89 -5.34 9.66
CA ILE A 149 -12.41 -4.44 8.59
C ILE A 149 -13.12 -3.22 9.16
N GLU A 150 -13.90 -3.35 10.23
CA GLU A 150 -14.62 -2.23 10.83
C GLU A 150 -13.66 -1.22 11.46
N GLU A 151 -12.65 -1.72 12.18
CA GLU A 151 -11.61 -0.88 12.77
C GLU A 151 -10.79 -0.19 11.67
N ASP A 152 -10.45 -0.92 10.60
CA ASP A 152 -9.70 -0.40 9.47
C ASP A 152 -10.48 0.72 8.75
N ILE A 153 -11.79 0.55 8.52
CA ILE A 153 -12.66 1.57 7.92
C ILE A 153 -12.74 2.80 8.83
N ALA A 154 -12.99 2.60 10.13
CA ALA A 154 -13.07 3.68 11.08
C ALA A 154 -11.75 4.48 11.13
N SER A 155 -10.62 3.80 11.02
CA SER A 155 -9.30 4.39 11.08
C SER A 155 -8.91 5.24 9.86
N VAL A 156 -9.68 5.19 8.78
CA VAL A 156 -9.46 5.97 7.55
C VAL A 156 -10.56 6.97 7.25
N SER A 157 -11.45 7.24 8.21
CA SER A 157 -12.57 8.16 8.05
C SER A 157 -12.16 9.54 7.55
N ASP A 158 -11.01 10.02 7.99
CA ASP A 158 -10.47 11.35 7.68
C ASP A 158 -9.47 11.35 6.51
N ILE A 159 -9.30 10.22 5.81
CA ILE A 159 -8.37 10.08 4.70
C ILE A 159 -9.14 10.13 3.38
N ASP A 160 -8.91 11.18 2.59
CA ASP A 160 -9.61 11.37 1.31
C ASP A 160 -9.07 10.51 0.17
N ASN A 161 -7.76 10.20 0.20
CA ASN A 161 -7.09 9.45 -0.85
C ASN A 161 -7.06 7.97 -0.51
N VAL A 162 -8.03 7.20 -1.03
CA VAL A 162 -8.13 5.75 -0.81
C VAL A 162 -8.02 5.00 -2.13
N TYR A 163 -7.00 4.13 -2.24
CA TYR A 163 -6.83 3.25 -3.39
C TYR A 163 -7.43 1.87 -3.12
N LEU A 164 -8.38 1.44 -3.95
CA LEU A 164 -9.02 0.14 -3.87
C LEU A 164 -8.44 -0.81 -4.93
N GLY A 165 -7.57 -1.70 -4.51
CA GLY A 165 -6.74 -2.51 -5.40
C GLY A 165 -6.83 -4.02 -5.19
N TRP A 166 -7.97 -4.56 -4.78
CA TRP A 166 -8.15 -6.00 -4.55
C TRP A 166 -8.39 -6.83 -5.82
N GLY A 167 -8.64 -6.20 -6.98
CA GLY A 167 -8.81 -6.87 -8.27
C GLY A 167 -10.06 -7.76 -8.34
N LYS A 168 -10.11 -8.61 -9.37
CA LYS A 168 -11.25 -9.54 -9.57
C LYS A 168 -11.40 -10.54 -8.44
N ASP A 169 -10.31 -10.98 -7.84
CA ASP A 169 -10.35 -11.96 -6.75
C ASP A 169 -11.03 -11.37 -5.50
N GLY A 170 -10.79 -10.09 -5.19
CA GLY A 170 -11.51 -9.39 -4.14
C GLY A 170 -12.99 -9.18 -4.44
N MET A 171 -13.35 -9.03 -5.73
CA MET A 171 -14.77 -8.94 -6.15
C MET A 171 -15.48 -10.30 -6.14
N ASN A 172 -14.76 -11.40 -6.20
CA ASN A 172 -15.30 -12.76 -6.18
C ASN A 172 -15.19 -13.37 -4.77
N SER A 173 -14.03 -13.94 -4.46
CA SER A 173 -13.79 -14.64 -3.18
C SER A 173 -13.86 -13.70 -1.97
N GLY A 174 -13.39 -12.46 -2.12
CA GLY A 174 -13.42 -11.42 -1.09
C GLY A 174 -14.64 -10.51 -1.09
N ARG A 175 -15.67 -10.83 -1.88
CA ARG A 175 -16.78 -9.92 -2.16
C ARG A 175 -17.49 -9.41 -0.90
N LYS A 176 -17.72 -10.27 0.07
CA LYS A 176 -18.36 -9.89 1.35
C LYS A 176 -17.63 -8.70 2.01
N TYR A 177 -16.31 -8.71 1.98
CA TYR A 177 -15.48 -7.69 2.63
C TYR A 177 -15.28 -6.46 1.73
N SER A 178 -14.96 -6.67 0.45
CA SER A 178 -14.72 -5.57 -0.48
C SER A 178 -15.97 -4.73 -0.74
N GLU A 179 -17.15 -5.34 -0.86
CA GLU A 179 -18.42 -4.64 -1.03
C GLU A 179 -18.80 -3.86 0.25
N ARG A 180 -18.52 -4.42 1.43
CA ARG A 180 -18.73 -3.74 2.71
C ARG A 180 -17.83 -2.51 2.84
N ILE A 181 -16.53 -2.65 2.59
CA ILE A 181 -15.59 -1.51 2.57
C ILE A 181 -16.08 -0.44 1.60
N PHE A 182 -16.39 -0.84 0.35
CA PHE A 182 -16.84 0.10 -0.66
C PHE A 182 -18.11 0.85 -0.27
N SER A 183 -19.07 0.18 0.38
CA SER A 183 -20.32 0.80 0.81
C SER A 183 -20.15 1.80 1.95
N GLN A 184 -19.16 1.60 2.82
CA GLN A 184 -18.92 2.44 3.99
C GLN A 184 -17.98 3.63 3.72
N LEU A 185 -17.15 3.54 2.69
CA LEU A 185 -16.34 4.68 2.27
C LEU A 185 -17.21 5.81 1.72
N SER A 186 -16.86 7.05 2.05
CA SER A 186 -17.53 8.24 1.54
C SER A 186 -17.37 8.39 0.02
N ASP A 187 -18.26 9.15 -0.62
CA ASP A 187 -18.16 9.45 -2.05
C ASP A 187 -16.85 10.18 -2.41
N ARG A 188 -16.30 10.96 -1.47
CA ARG A 188 -15.01 11.64 -1.64
C ARG A 188 -13.85 10.66 -1.71
N GLN A 189 -13.81 9.69 -0.80
CA GLN A 189 -12.76 8.66 -0.74
C GLN A 189 -12.70 7.77 -1.98
N LYS A 190 -13.81 7.59 -2.67
CA LYS A 190 -13.96 6.76 -3.87
C LYS A 190 -14.42 7.53 -5.11
N ALA A 191 -14.11 8.84 -5.17
CA ALA A 191 -14.57 9.74 -6.23
C ALA A 191 -14.21 9.27 -7.65
N TYR A 192 -13.13 8.51 -7.80
CA TYR A 192 -12.70 7.92 -9.06
C TYR A 192 -13.44 6.63 -9.45
N CYS A 193 -14.20 6.05 -8.54
CA CYS A 193 -14.96 4.83 -8.75
C CYS A 193 -16.33 5.09 -9.37
N ASN A 194 -16.87 4.08 -10.05
CA ASN A 194 -18.30 4.05 -10.38
C ASN A 194 -19.11 3.79 -9.11
N LYS A 195 -20.27 4.44 -8.95
CA LYS A 195 -21.18 4.22 -7.81
C LYS A 195 -21.67 2.77 -7.70
N ASP A 196 -21.83 2.11 -8.84
CA ASP A 196 -22.12 0.68 -8.90
C ASP A 196 -20.81 -0.11 -8.67
N PHE A 197 -20.74 -0.83 -7.56
CA PHE A 197 -19.57 -1.62 -7.17
C PHE A 197 -19.12 -2.57 -8.29
N MET A 198 -20.06 -3.26 -8.96
CA MET A 198 -19.76 -4.24 -10.00
C MET A 198 -19.20 -3.65 -11.29
N LYS A 199 -19.33 -2.34 -11.51
CA LYS A 199 -18.80 -1.65 -12.69
C LYS A 199 -17.35 -1.17 -12.52
N ASN A 200 -16.72 -1.47 -11.37
CA ASN A 200 -15.35 -1.09 -11.11
C ASN A 200 -14.38 -2.23 -11.42
N ALA A 201 -13.17 -1.89 -11.81
CA ALA A 201 -12.11 -2.87 -12.07
C ALA A 201 -11.23 -3.14 -10.84
N PHE A 202 -11.12 -2.18 -9.89
CA PHE A 202 -10.31 -2.26 -8.67
C PHE A 202 -8.92 -2.86 -8.93
N TYR A 203 -8.20 -2.32 -9.91
CA TYR A 203 -6.95 -2.90 -10.42
C TYR A 203 -5.92 -3.14 -9.32
N HIS A 204 -5.56 -4.40 -9.11
CA HIS A 204 -4.45 -4.76 -8.23
C HIS A 204 -3.12 -4.19 -8.78
N PRO A 205 -2.19 -3.67 -7.96
CA PRO A 205 -0.96 -3.02 -8.43
C PRO A 205 -0.13 -3.86 -9.40
N MET A 206 -0.03 -5.16 -9.16
CA MET A 206 0.65 -6.08 -10.08
C MET A 206 -0.06 -6.17 -11.44
N PHE A 207 -1.39 -6.11 -11.45
CA PHE A 207 -2.15 -6.08 -12.70
C PHE A 207 -1.93 -4.75 -13.43
N VAL A 208 -1.92 -3.62 -12.73
CA VAL A 208 -1.57 -2.31 -13.30
C VAL A 208 -0.23 -2.39 -14.02
N ASN A 209 0.79 -2.91 -13.37
CA ASN A 209 2.12 -3.04 -13.97
C ASN A 209 2.12 -3.86 -15.27
N ARG A 210 1.33 -4.94 -15.33
CA ARG A 210 1.17 -5.78 -16.52
C ARG A 210 0.24 -5.18 -17.56
N GLY A 211 -0.78 -4.48 -17.12
CA GLY A 211 -1.88 -3.95 -17.93
C GLY A 211 -1.72 -2.50 -18.39
N ILE A 212 -0.63 -1.82 -18.00
CA ILE A 212 -0.44 -0.38 -18.28
C ILE A 212 -0.41 -0.03 -19.78
N ARG A 213 -0.18 -1.00 -20.64
CA ARG A 213 -0.28 -0.86 -22.10
C ARG A 213 -1.73 -0.64 -22.58
N PHE A 214 -2.75 -0.99 -21.80
CA PHE A 214 -4.16 -0.85 -22.15
C PHE A 214 -4.68 0.53 -21.76
N ASN A 215 -5.44 1.16 -22.67
CA ASN A 215 -6.02 2.48 -22.43
C ASN A 215 -6.95 2.53 -21.23
N SER A 216 -7.78 1.49 -21.03
CA SER A 216 -8.68 1.39 -19.88
C SER A 216 -7.97 1.45 -18.54
N THR A 217 -6.79 0.82 -18.42
CA THR A 217 -5.96 0.89 -17.21
C THR A 217 -5.42 2.29 -16.99
N LYS A 218 -4.95 2.96 -18.06
CA LYS A 218 -4.45 4.34 -17.98
C LYS A 218 -5.55 5.33 -17.62
N GLU A 219 -6.73 5.19 -18.21
CA GLU A 219 -7.90 6.03 -17.91
C GLU A 219 -8.32 5.91 -16.45
N TRP A 220 -8.36 4.68 -15.93
CA TRP A 220 -8.68 4.44 -14.54
C TRP A 220 -7.64 5.07 -13.61
N LEU A 221 -6.35 4.94 -13.91
CA LEU A 221 -5.27 5.57 -13.14
C LEU A 221 -5.35 7.10 -13.18
N ARG A 222 -5.68 7.70 -14.33
CA ARG A 222 -5.87 9.15 -14.42
C ARG A 222 -7.02 9.61 -13.53
N LYS A 223 -8.17 8.94 -13.57
CA LYS A 223 -9.30 9.25 -12.69
C LYS A 223 -8.89 9.20 -11.21
N TYR A 224 -8.17 8.14 -10.81
CA TYR A 224 -7.65 8.02 -9.45
C TYR A 224 -6.72 9.20 -9.11
N PHE A 225 -5.72 9.46 -9.95
CA PHE A 225 -4.72 10.50 -9.70
C PHE A 225 -5.33 11.90 -9.65
N ASP A 226 -6.29 12.20 -10.55
CA ASP A 226 -6.98 13.49 -10.58
C ASP A 226 -7.91 13.68 -9.37
N ALA A 227 -8.52 12.63 -8.87
CA ALA A 227 -9.33 12.67 -7.65
C ALA A 227 -8.49 12.86 -6.36
N THR A 228 -7.17 12.71 -6.44
CA THR A 228 -6.25 12.81 -5.29
C THR A 228 -5.35 14.06 -5.32
N LYS A 229 -5.60 14.97 -6.25
CA LYS A 229 -4.98 16.31 -6.31
C LYS A 229 -5.62 17.24 -5.30
#